data_c37c186f5db4c531626883cb0e969137
#
_entry.id   c37c186f5db4c531626883cb0e969137
#
_cell.length_a   1.000
_cell.length_b   1.000
_cell.length_c   1.000
_cell.angle_alpha   90.00
_cell.angle_beta   90.00
_cell.angle_gamma   90.00
#
_symmetry.space_group_name_H-M   'P 1'
#
loop_
_entity.id
_entity.type
_entity.pdbx_description
1 polymer ?
#
loop_
_entity_poly.entity_id
_entity_poly.type
_entity_poly.pdbx_seq_one_letter_code
_entity_poly.pdbx_strand_id
1 'polypeptide(L)'
;MRSLAIFALLAASLAAEDPNTIKVERVSSNHRFLDGVAWSHDGFLLFSDVPNNRIYKMGSKGMDVFREKSGGASGNAFDDKGRLVTCESANRRVTRTNAKGEVEVLADKFEGKRLNAPNDIAIRKDGHIYFTDPAFGQAADQKDLPFYGVFHITPKGELSVVSRLEKRPNGITLSPNGKLLYVTGADERVVRVYDLDRQGNASPDRVLITGITGVPGGIRTDDKGNLYVACESIAIYSPDGRPLRNISLPEPATNLAFGDGDLQTLYITTRTTLLRVRLDAKGGVQEQ
;
A
#
# COMPACT_ATOMS: atom_id res chain seq x y z
N MET A 1 -15.57 -14.79 71.38
CA MET A 1 -16.07 -14.72 69.98
C MET A 1 -14.87 -14.41 69.10
N ARG A 2 -14.38 -15.42 68.38
CA ARG A 2 -13.23 -15.27 67.46
C ARG A 2 -13.79 -15.18 66.03
N SER A 3 -13.56 -14.05 65.39
CA SER A 3 -13.97 -13.78 64.02
C SER A 3 -13.00 -14.45 63.05
N LEU A 4 -13.50 -15.40 62.23
CA LEU A 4 -12.75 -16.00 61.12
C LEU A 4 -12.88 -15.08 59.90
N ALA A 5 -11.75 -14.51 59.46
CA ALA A 5 -11.69 -13.83 58.17
C ALA A 5 -11.40 -14.85 57.06
N ILE A 6 -12.35 -15.02 56.15
CA ILE A 6 -12.20 -15.85 54.97
C ILE A 6 -11.53 -15.00 53.86
N PHE A 7 -10.28 -15.32 53.52
CA PHE A 7 -9.61 -14.77 52.35
C PHE A 7 -10.05 -15.56 51.12
N ALA A 8 -10.84 -14.94 50.25
CA ALA A 8 -11.13 -15.47 48.94
C ALA A 8 -9.96 -15.18 48.00
N LEU A 9 -9.22 -16.22 47.58
CA LEU A 9 -8.26 -16.12 46.47
C LEU A 9 -9.03 -16.04 45.19
N LEU A 10 -9.00 -14.89 44.50
CA LEU A 10 -9.38 -14.79 43.10
C LEU A 10 -8.25 -15.44 42.26
N ALA A 11 -8.49 -16.63 41.78
CA ALA A 11 -7.68 -17.22 40.72
C ALA A 11 -8.02 -16.53 39.43
N ALA A 12 -7.14 -15.62 38.93
CA ALA A 12 -7.20 -15.13 37.56
C ALA A 12 -6.85 -16.29 36.64
N SER A 13 -7.85 -16.82 35.92
CA SER A 13 -7.61 -17.75 34.83
C SER A 13 -6.90 -17.00 33.71
N LEU A 14 -5.61 -17.24 33.50
CA LEU A 14 -4.94 -16.97 32.24
C LEU A 14 -5.61 -17.83 31.18
N ALA A 15 -6.51 -17.24 30.40
CA ALA A 15 -6.99 -17.89 29.20
C ALA A 15 -5.77 -18.13 28.30
N ALA A 16 -5.51 -19.37 27.95
CA ALA A 16 -4.48 -19.71 26.96
C ALA A 16 -4.84 -18.99 25.65
N GLU A 17 -3.90 -18.19 25.11
CA GLU A 17 -4.07 -17.57 23.82
C GLU A 17 -4.29 -18.68 22.78
N ASP A 18 -5.31 -18.53 21.93
CA ASP A 18 -5.55 -19.45 20.82
C ASP A 18 -4.30 -19.43 19.92
N PRO A 19 -3.63 -20.58 19.71
CA PRO A 19 -2.43 -20.66 18.87
C PRO A 19 -2.66 -20.22 17.42
N ASN A 20 -3.93 -20.09 16.98
CA ASN A 20 -4.31 -19.54 15.68
C ASN A 20 -4.53 -18.02 15.68
N THR A 21 -4.39 -17.34 16.82
CA THR A 21 -4.57 -15.90 16.90
C THR A 21 -3.35 -15.20 16.28
N ILE A 22 -3.58 -14.52 15.17
CA ILE A 22 -2.55 -13.70 14.52
C ILE A 22 -2.19 -12.55 15.44
N LYS A 23 -0.94 -12.50 15.89
CA LYS A 23 -0.43 -11.43 16.74
C LYS A 23 -0.07 -10.22 15.90
N VAL A 24 -0.79 -9.12 16.09
CA VAL A 24 -0.48 -7.81 15.50
C VAL A 24 0.46 -7.05 16.43
N GLU A 25 1.64 -6.69 15.95
CA GLU A 25 2.64 -5.96 16.71
C GLU A 25 2.73 -4.51 16.28
N ARG A 26 2.83 -3.59 17.23
CA ARG A 26 3.09 -2.18 16.98
C ARG A 26 4.59 -1.96 16.79
N VAL A 27 4.96 -1.37 15.65
CA VAL A 27 6.35 -1.05 15.31
C VAL A 27 6.67 0.40 15.66
N SER A 28 5.81 1.35 15.28
CA SER A 28 5.91 2.76 15.66
C SER A 28 4.55 3.41 15.78
N SER A 29 4.47 4.57 16.42
CA SER A 29 3.22 5.32 16.64
C SER A 29 3.49 6.82 16.69
N ASN A 30 2.42 7.61 16.90
CA ASN A 30 2.47 9.08 16.98
C ASN A 30 2.75 9.76 15.62
N HIS A 31 2.35 9.13 14.53
CA HIS A 31 2.34 9.72 13.21
C HIS A 31 1.01 10.45 12.94
N ARG A 32 0.92 11.19 11.82
CA ARG A 32 -0.31 11.90 11.48
C ARG A 32 -1.20 11.15 10.50
N PHE A 33 -0.63 10.63 9.43
CA PHE A 33 -1.32 9.77 8.47
C PHE A 33 -0.27 9.01 7.65
N LEU A 34 -0.09 7.74 7.97
CA LEU A 34 0.85 6.89 7.28
C LEU A 34 0.23 6.29 6.02
N ASP A 35 1.06 6.14 4.99
CA ASP A 35 0.73 5.49 3.73
C ASP A 35 2.00 4.95 3.05
N GLY A 36 1.86 4.32 1.89
CA GLY A 36 2.92 4.02 0.94
C GLY A 36 4.10 3.26 1.54
N VAL A 37 3.82 2.24 2.33
CA VAL A 37 4.85 1.38 2.88
C VAL A 37 5.46 0.51 1.78
N ALA A 38 6.80 0.43 1.74
CA ALA A 38 7.56 -0.35 0.76
C ALA A 38 8.81 -0.98 1.39
N TRP A 39 9.06 -2.24 1.09
CA TRP A 39 10.25 -2.96 1.51
C TRP A 39 11.37 -2.86 0.47
N SER A 40 12.58 -2.59 0.89
CA SER A 40 13.77 -2.55 0.05
C SER A 40 14.54 -3.87 0.13
N HIS A 41 15.08 -4.34 -1.01
CA HIS A 41 16.01 -5.48 -1.04
C HIS A 41 17.27 -5.29 -0.17
N ASP A 42 17.63 -4.04 0.12
CA ASP A 42 18.73 -3.71 1.03
C ASP A 42 18.38 -3.94 2.52
N GLY A 43 17.22 -4.53 2.82
CA GLY A 43 16.81 -4.93 4.17
C GLY A 43 16.30 -3.79 5.04
N PHE A 44 15.56 -2.85 4.47
CA PHE A 44 14.89 -1.78 5.21
C PHE A 44 13.50 -1.48 4.65
N LEU A 45 12.67 -0.88 5.47
CA LEU A 45 11.33 -0.42 5.15
C LEU A 45 11.32 1.09 4.94
N LEU A 46 10.62 1.57 3.93
CA LEU A 46 10.20 2.97 3.81
C LEU A 46 8.69 3.09 4.03
N PHE A 47 8.25 4.21 4.58
CA PHE A 47 6.85 4.59 4.66
C PHE A 47 6.68 6.10 4.74
N SER A 48 5.58 6.59 4.21
CA SER A 48 5.27 8.02 4.14
C SER A 48 4.41 8.45 5.32
N ASP A 49 4.71 9.61 5.92
CA ASP A 49 3.78 10.36 6.77
C ASP A 49 3.35 11.59 5.98
N VAL A 50 2.22 11.44 5.29
CA VAL A 50 1.78 12.33 4.21
C VAL A 50 1.60 13.78 4.70
N PRO A 51 0.85 14.06 5.80
CA PRO A 51 0.68 15.43 6.29
C PRO A 51 1.95 16.02 6.91
N ASN A 52 2.86 15.18 7.43
CA ASN A 52 4.15 15.62 7.95
C ASN A 52 5.18 15.84 6.84
N ASN A 53 4.81 15.54 5.59
CA ASN A 53 5.64 15.74 4.42
C ASN A 53 7.01 15.04 4.52
N ARG A 54 7.01 13.79 5.02
CA ARG A 54 8.20 12.99 5.29
C ARG A 54 8.07 11.57 4.77
N ILE A 55 9.22 11.00 4.39
CA ILE A 55 9.40 9.56 4.24
C ILE A 55 10.33 9.11 5.36
N TYR A 56 9.91 8.11 6.12
CA TYR A 56 10.73 7.46 7.14
C TYR A 56 11.38 6.21 6.58
N LYS A 57 12.56 5.89 7.12
CA LYS A 57 13.29 4.64 6.90
C LYS A 57 13.38 3.88 8.22
N MET A 58 13.02 2.62 8.21
CA MET A 58 13.21 1.71 9.31
C MET A 58 14.10 0.55 8.88
N GLY A 59 15.22 0.39 9.55
CA GLY A 59 16.17 -0.69 9.35
C GLY A 59 16.63 -1.31 10.66
N SER A 60 17.65 -2.15 10.64
CA SER A 60 18.19 -2.84 11.81
C SER A 60 18.70 -1.92 12.93
N LYS A 61 19.03 -0.66 12.58
CA LYS A 61 19.53 0.36 13.54
C LYS A 61 18.43 1.24 14.12
N GLY A 62 17.17 1.02 13.75
CA GLY A 62 16.03 1.83 14.17
C GLY A 62 15.39 2.62 13.03
N MET A 63 14.69 3.68 13.39
CA MET A 63 13.92 4.52 12.49
C MET A 63 14.53 5.91 12.37
N ASP A 64 14.72 6.37 11.13
CA ASP A 64 15.24 7.69 10.78
C ASP A 64 14.36 8.36 9.72
N VAL A 65 14.51 9.67 9.55
CA VAL A 65 13.92 10.38 8.41
C VAL A 65 14.77 10.13 7.16
N PHE A 66 14.18 9.47 6.17
CA PHE A 66 14.81 9.22 4.88
C PHE A 66 14.76 10.47 3.96
N ARG A 67 13.60 11.15 3.94
CA ARG A 67 13.39 12.35 3.13
C ARG A 67 12.52 13.35 3.86
N GLU A 68 13.08 14.55 4.09
CA GLU A 68 12.32 15.74 4.46
C GLU A 68 11.72 16.39 3.20
N LYS A 69 10.62 17.14 3.37
CA LYS A 69 9.95 17.84 2.28
C LYS A 69 9.65 16.91 1.09
N SER A 70 9.02 15.77 1.42
CA SER A 70 8.78 14.67 0.47
C SER A 70 7.80 15.01 -0.67
N GLY A 71 7.24 16.23 -0.71
CA GLY A 71 6.22 16.61 -1.70
C GLY A 71 4.85 15.99 -1.43
N GLY A 72 4.55 15.69 -0.15
CA GLY A 72 3.36 14.94 0.23
C GLY A 72 3.40 13.52 -0.33
N ALA A 73 4.56 12.86 -0.21
CA ALA A 73 4.72 11.47 -0.64
C ALA A 73 3.62 10.60 -0.03
N SER A 74 2.98 9.79 -0.88
CA SER A 74 2.01 8.77 -0.53
C SER A 74 2.58 7.40 -0.88
N GLY A 75 2.26 6.79 -2.00
CA GLY A 75 2.76 5.52 -2.44
C GLY A 75 4.25 5.51 -2.79
N ASN A 76 4.94 4.43 -2.42
CA ASN A 76 6.34 4.17 -2.71
C ASN A 76 6.51 2.75 -3.25
N ALA A 77 7.44 2.58 -4.17
CA ALA A 77 7.88 1.26 -4.64
C ALA A 77 9.36 1.33 -5.05
N PHE A 78 10.06 0.20 -4.97
CA PHE A 78 11.41 0.08 -5.51
C PHE A 78 11.37 -0.58 -6.89
N ASP A 79 12.18 -0.08 -7.81
CA ASP A 79 12.38 -0.77 -9.09
C ASP A 79 13.46 -1.86 -8.98
N ASP A 80 13.67 -2.63 -10.05
CA ASP A 80 14.64 -3.73 -10.16
C ASP A 80 16.11 -3.30 -9.91
N LYS A 81 16.38 -1.98 -9.96
CA LYS A 81 17.69 -1.38 -9.68
C LYS A 81 17.78 -0.77 -8.28
N GLY A 82 16.80 -1.02 -7.42
CA GLY A 82 16.73 -0.47 -6.06
C GLY A 82 16.46 1.04 -6.02
N ARG A 83 15.99 1.66 -7.12
CA ARG A 83 15.66 3.08 -7.13
C ARG A 83 14.25 3.27 -6.59
N LEU A 84 14.07 4.25 -5.73
CA LEU A 84 12.77 4.57 -5.15
C LEU A 84 11.91 5.34 -6.16
N VAL A 85 10.71 4.82 -6.45
CA VAL A 85 9.68 5.54 -7.19
C VAL A 85 8.59 5.96 -6.22
N THR A 86 8.18 7.23 -6.27
CA THR A 86 7.30 7.85 -5.28
C THR A 86 6.18 8.64 -5.95
N CYS A 87 4.95 8.45 -5.49
CA CYS A 87 3.83 9.34 -5.77
C CYS A 87 3.90 10.56 -4.83
N GLU A 88 4.28 11.72 -5.35
CA GLU A 88 4.31 12.99 -4.60
C GLU A 88 2.97 13.72 -4.77
N SER A 89 1.98 13.39 -3.94
CA SER A 89 0.59 13.85 -4.08
C SER A 89 0.46 15.37 -4.03
N ALA A 90 1.15 16.05 -3.10
CA ALA A 90 1.09 17.51 -2.99
C ALA A 90 1.82 18.21 -4.15
N ASN A 91 2.89 17.63 -4.66
CA ASN A 91 3.58 18.12 -5.84
C ASN A 91 2.88 17.71 -7.15
N ARG A 92 1.91 16.80 -7.08
CA ARG A 92 1.12 16.33 -8.23
C ARG A 92 2.01 15.71 -9.31
N ARG A 93 2.90 14.80 -8.90
CA ARG A 93 3.86 14.15 -9.81
C ARG A 93 4.29 12.78 -9.30
N VAL A 94 4.84 11.99 -10.21
CA VAL A 94 5.56 10.74 -9.91
C VAL A 94 7.04 10.98 -10.13
N THR A 95 7.87 10.58 -9.18
CA THR A 95 9.32 10.78 -9.23
C THR A 95 10.08 9.48 -9.05
N ARG A 96 11.32 9.44 -9.53
CA ARG A 96 12.29 8.38 -9.26
C ARG A 96 13.53 8.96 -8.61
N THR A 97 14.00 8.32 -7.54
CA THR A 97 15.19 8.74 -6.79
C THR A 97 16.25 7.67 -6.93
N ASN A 98 17.44 8.06 -7.37
CA ASN A 98 18.57 7.15 -7.49
C ASN A 98 19.34 7.00 -6.16
N ALA A 99 20.36 6.12 -6.14
CA ALA A 99 21.16 5.85 -4.94
C ALA A 99 21.94 7.09 -4.41
N LYS A 100 22.13 8.12 -5.25
CA LYS A 100 22.76 9.39 -4.85
C LYS A 100 21.76 10.39 -4.24
N GLY A 101 20.46 10.05 -4.21
CA GLY A 101 19.39 10.94 -3.75
C GLY A 101 18.93 11.95 -4.82
N GLU A 102 19.38 11.83 -6.08
CA GLU A 102 18.93 12.69 -7.18
C GLU A 102 17.53 12.29 -7.62
N VAL A 103 16.65 13.27 -7.76
CA VAL A 103 15.24 13.09 -8.06
C VAL A 103 14.95 13.43 -9.52
N GLU A 104 14.42 12.48 -10.26
CA GLU A 104 13.92 12.61 -11.63
C GLU A 104 12.40 12.64 -11.63
N VAL A 105 11.78 13.54 -12.38
CA VAL A 105 10.32 13.55 -12.58
C VAL A 105 9.99 12.59 -13.72
N LEU A 106 9.17 11.57 -13.43
CA LEU A 106 8.70 10.59 -14.41
C LEU A 106 7.40 11.04 -15.08
N ALA A 107 6.49 11.67 -14.33
CA ALA A 107 5.23 12.20 -14.82
C ALA A 107 4.73 13.33 -13.91
N ASP A 108 4.27 14.44 -14.47
CA ASP A 108 3.60 15.55 -13.77
C ASP A 108 2.37 16.07 -14.53
N LYS A 109 2.23 15.70 -15.81
CA LYS A 109 1.15 16.14 -16.70
C LYS A 109 0.69 15.00 -17.59
N PHE A 110 -0.58 15.06 -17.97
CA PHE A 110 -1.19 14.22 -18.98
C PHE A 110 -2.08 15.10 -19.89
N GLU A 111 -1.92 15.01 -21.21
CA GLU A 111 -2.65 15.83 -22.20
C GLU A 111 -2.56 17.34 -21.89
N GLY A 112 -1.39 17.81 -21.46
CA GLY A 112 -1.12 19.23 -21.13
C GLY A 112 -1.65 19.70 -19.77
N LYS A 113 -2.43 18.90 -19.05
CA LYS A 113 -2.96 19.21 -17.71
C LYS A 113 -2.12 18.53 -16.63
N ARG A 114 -2.02 19.15 -15.45
CA ARG A 114 -1.36 18.51 -14.30
C ARG A 114 -2.10 17.26 -13.87
N LEU A 115 -1.35 16.26 -13.38
CA LEU A 115 -1.94 15.13 -12.66
C LEU A 115 -2.76 15.63 -11.46
N ASN A 116 -3.74 14.88 -10.99
CA ASN A 116 -4.58 15.29 -9.87
C ASN A 116 -3.80 15.28 -8.54
N ALA A 117 -3.52 14.11 -8.02
CA ALA A 117 -2.63 13.86 -6.88
C ALA A 117 -2.30 12.37 -6.85
N PRO A 118 -1.21 11.93 -7.50
CA PRO A 118 -0.83 10.52 -7.53
C PRO A 118 -0.75 9.92 -6.13
N ASN A 119 -1.28 8.69 -5.97
CA ASN A 119 -1.47 8.11 -4.66
C ASN A 119 -0.68 6.82 -4.44
N ASP A 120 -0.95 5.73 -5.16
CA ASP A 120 -0.24 4.46 -4.97
C ASP A 120 0.39 3.97 -6.29
N ILE A 121 1.35 3.05 -6.20
CA ILE A 121 2.23 2.72 -7.30
C ILE A 121 2.63 1.24 -7.27
N ALA A 122 2.66 0.62 -8.45
CA ALA A 122 3.17 -0.74 -8.67
C ALA A 122 4.16 -0.75 -9.84
N ILE A 123 5.22 -1.54 -9.71
CA ILE A 123 6.28 -1.64 -10.72
C ILE A 123 6.39 -3.08 -11.19
N ARG A 124 6.22 -3.32 -12.49
CA ARG A 124 6.45 -4.62 -13.10
C ARG A 124 7.95 -4.85 -13.27
N LYS A 125 8.40 -6.08 -13.10
CA LYS A 125 9.83 -6.46 -13.13
C LYS A 125 10.59 -6.01 -14.39
N ASP A 126 9.89 -5.84 -15.51
CA ASP A 126 10.46 -5.34 -16.77
C ASP A 126 10.49 -3.80 -16.86
N GLY A 127 10.15 -3.10 -15.77
CA GLY A 127 10.26 -1.64 -15.65
C GLY A 127 9.01 -0.84 -16.02
N HIS A 128 7.87 -1.50 -16.33
CA HIS A 128 6.60 -0.82 -16.45
C HIS A 128 6.10 -0.35 -15.08
N ILE A 129 5.65 0.90 -14.99
CA ILE A 129 5.16 1.53 -13.76
C ILE A 129 3.68 1.84 -13.93
N TYR A 130 2.86 1.47 -12.95
CA TYR A 130 1.44 1.79 -12.89
C TYR A 130 1.16 2.60 -11.63
N PHE A 131 0.33 3.63 -11.73
CA PHE A 131 -0.03 4.45 -10.57
C PHE A 131 -1.47 4.95 -10.64
N THR A 132 -2.02 5.26 -9.48
CA THR A 132 -3.36 5.83 -9.32
C THR A 132 -3.28 7.34 -9.08
N ASP A 133 -4.28 8.09 -9.59
CA ASP A 133 -4.34 9.56 -9.49
C ASP A 133 -5.71 10.06 -8.99
N PRO A 134 -6.08 9.77 -7.73
CA PRO A 134 -7.42 9.98 -7.18
C PRO A 134 -7.73 11.40 -6.71
N ALA A 135 -6.74 12.26 -6.45
CA ALA A 135 -6.92 13.55 -5.79
C ALA A 135 -7.54 13.45 -4.39
N PHE A 136 -6.84 12.84 -3.43
CA PHE A 136 -7.26 12.80 -2.03
C PHE A 136 -6.84 14.06 -1.25
N GLY A 137 -7.44 14.26 -0.08
CA GLY A 137 -7.09 15.31 0.86
C GLY A 137 -7.25 16.72 0.28
N GLN A 138 -6.28 17.59 0.49
CA GLN A 138 -6.30 18.99 0.01
C GLN A 138 -6.32 19.14 -1.51
N ALA A 139 -5.90 18.10 -2.25
CA ALA A 139 -5.93 18.09 -3.70
C ALA A 139 -7.32 17.77 -4.29
N ALA A 140 -8.28 17.34 -3.48
CA ALA A 140 -9.61 16.94 -3.95
C ALA A 140 -10.32 18.04 -4.74
N ASP A 141 -10.15 19.31 -4.31
CA ASP A 141 -10.76 20.48 -4.95
C ASP A 141 -9.90 21.13 -6.04
N GLN A 142 -8.70 20.57 -6.30
CA GLN A 142 -7.71 21.12 -7.23
C GLN A 142 -7.49 20.25 -8.48
N LYS A 143 -8.47 19.41 -8.80
CA LYS A 143 -8.39 18.47 -9.92
C LYS A 143 -8.40 19.20 -11.26
N ASP A 144 -7.32 19.04 -12.06
CA ASP A 144 -7.24 19.61 -13.42
C ASP A 144 -7.76 18.62 -14.48
N LEU A 145 -7.55 17.31 -14.28
CA LEU A 145 -8.06 16.28 -15.16
C LEU A 145 -9.56 16.08 -14.92
N PRO A 146 -10.39 15.91 -15.95
CA PRO A 146 -11.84 15.73 -15.81
C PRO A 146 -12.25 14.35 -15.26
N PHE A 147 -11.29 13.48 -14.98
CA PHE A 147 -11.46 12.11 -14.50
C PHE A 147 -10.45 11.79 -13.41
N TYR A 148 -10.63 10.68 -12.72
CA TYR A 148 -9.61 10.07 -11.87
C TYR A 148 -8.87 9.00 -12.68
N GLY A 149 -7.53 9.04 -12.65
CA GLY A 149 -6.71 8.23 -13.54
C GLY A 149 -6.15 6.96 -12.90
N VAL A 150 -6.07 5.90 -13.69
CA VAL A 150 -5.06 4.87 -13.57
C VAL A 150 -4.13 5.04 -14.74
N PHE A 151 -2.83 5.18 -14.48
CA PHE A 151 -1.84 5.52 -15.49
C PHE A 151 -0.76 4.46 -15.60
N HIS A 152 -0.09 4.46 -16.74
CA HIS A 152 1.02 3.58 -17.06
C HIS A 152 2.17 4.38 -17.64
N ILE A 153 3.38 4.16 -17.11
CA ILE A 153 4.64 4.67 -17.66
C ILE A 153 5.42 3.49 -18.20
N THR A 154 5.79 3.55 -19.49
CA THR A 154 6.62 2.50 -20.11
C THR A 154 8.07 2.59 -19.62
N PRO A 155 8.91 1.53 -19.77
CA PRO A 155 10.33 1.59 -19.45
C PRO A 155 11.10 2.69 -20.23
N LYS A 156 10.53 3.21 -21.31
CA LYS A 156 11.07 4.34 -22.10
C LYS A 156 10.62 5.71 -21.58
N GLY A 157 9.76 5.75 -20.55
CA GLY A 157 9.23 7.00 -19.97
C GLY A 157 7.97 7.54 -20.67
N GLU A 158 7.33 6.77 -21.54
CA GLU A 158 6.08 7.18 -22.21
C GLU A 158 4.90 7.02 -21.25
N LEU A 159 4.14 8.09 -21.01
CA LEU A 159 2.95 8.09 -20.15
C LEU A 159 1.69 7.84 -20.96
N SER A 160 0.87 6.91 -20.52
CA SER A 160 -0.46 6.62 -21.07
C SER A 160 -1.48 6.42 -19.95
N VAL A 161 -2.78 6.54 -20.29
CA VAL A 161 -3.87 6.26 -19.38
C VAL A 161 -4.34 4.81 -19.54
N VAL A 162 -4.41 4.09 -18.42
CA VAL A 162 -5.01 2.75 -18.35
C VAL A 162 -6.53 2.86 -18.27
N SER A 163 -7.02 3.74 -17.37
CA SER A 163 -8.46 3.92 -17.17
C SER A 163 -8.78 5.35 -16.75
N ARG A 164 -9.91 5.87 -17.27
CA ARG A 164 -10.50 7.15 -16.92
C ARG A 164 -11.73 6.85 -16.05
N LEU A 165 -11.63 7.04 -14.76
CA LEU A 165 -12.65 6.67 -13.79
C LEU A 165 -13.46 7.90 -13.32
N GLU A 166 -14.73 7.70 -13.03
CA GLU A 166 -15.59 8.71 -12.40
C GLU A 166 -15.44 8.71 -10.88
N LYS A 167 -14.98 7.60 -10.32
CA LYS A 167 -14.78 7.37 -8.89
C LYS A 167 -13.29 7.18 -8.58
N ARG A 168 -12.88 7.53 -7.37
CA ARG A 168 -11.45 7.55 -7.01
C ARG A 168 -10.88 6.15 -6.89
N PRO A 169 -9.86 5.80 -7.69
CA PRO A 169 -8.99 4.66 -7.40
C PRO A 169 -8.14 4.95 -6.16
N ASN A 170 -7.54 3.91 -5.56
CA ASN A 170 -6.65 4.07 -4.42
C ASN A 170 -5.42 3.17 -4.59
N GLY A 171 -5.35 2.03 -3.90
CA GLY A 171 -4.24 1.10 -4.01
C GLY A 171 -4.13 0.43 -5.36
N ILE A 172 -2.91 0.03 -5.71
CA ILE A 172 -2.60 -0.63 -6.97
C ILE A 172 -1.51 -1.68 -6.76
N THR A 173 -1.66 -2.85 -7.39
CA THR A 173 -0.67 -3.92 -7.33
C THR A 173 -0.72 -4.82 -8.56
N LEU A 174 0.29 -5.66 -8.73
CA LEU A 174 0.38 -6.66 -9.79
C LEU A 174 0.18 -8.07 -9.24
N SER A 175 -0.32 -8.98 -10.08
CA SER A 175 -0.23 -10.41 -9.78
C SER A 175 1.23 -10.87 -9.76
N PRO A 176 1.59 -11.97 -9.06
CA PRO A 176 2.98 -12.46 -8.96
C PRO A 176 3.64 -12.74 -10.33
N ASN A 177 2.86 -13.05 -11.35
CA ASN A 177 3.34 -13.27 -12.72
C ASN A 177 3.32 -12.01 -13.61
N GLY A 178 2.92 -10.85 -13.06
CA GLY A 178 2.84 -9.56 -13.76
C GLY A 178 1.83 -9.49 -14.90
N LYS A 179 0.87 -10.41 -14.97
CA LYS A 179 -0.14 -10.46 -16.05
C LYS A 179 -1.46 -9.80 -15.70
N LEU A 180 -1.69 -9.52 -14.41
CA LEU A 180 -2.87 -8.83 -13.92
C LEU A 180 -2.47 -7.60 -13.14
N LEU A 181 -3.23 -6.52 -13.31
CA LEU A 181 -3.14 -5.31 -12.52
C LEU A 181 -4.42 -5.19 -11.69
N TYR A 182 -4.29 -5.03 -10.39
CA TYR A 182 -5.39 -4.85 -9.45
C TYR A 182 -5.42 -3.42 -8.94
N VAL A 183 -6.61 -2.84 -8.89
CA VAL A 183 -6.82 -1.46 -8.41
C VAL A 183 -8.00 -1.43 -7.45
N THR A 184 -7.80 -0.89 -6.26
CA THR A 184 -8.92 -0.65 -5.33
C THR A 184 -9.68 0.63 -5.70
N GLY A 185 -11.00 0.57 -5.66
CA GLY A 185 -11.90 1.71 -5.83
C GLY A 185 -12.39 2.19 -4.47
N ALA A 186 -11.85 3.33 -4.00
CA ALA A 186 -12.13 3.86 -2.66
C ALA A 186 -13.61 4.19 -2.46
N ASP A 187 -14.21 4.89 -3.42
CA ASP A 187 -15.61 5.35 -3.31
C ASP A 187 -16.61 4.21 -3.56
N GLU A 188 -16.26 3.25 -4.40
CA GLU A 188 -17.12 2.13 -4.80
C GLU A 188 -16.95 0.91 -3.90
N ARG A 189 -15.89 0.83 -3.10
CA ARG A 189 -15.53 -0.30 -2.23
C ARG A 189 -15.37 -1.61 -2.99
N VAL A 190 -14.57 -1.55 -4.06
CA VAL A 190 -14.33 -2.65 -4.99
C VAL A 190 -12.84 -2.91 -5.20
N VAL A 191 -12.51 -4.06 -5.79
CA VAL A 191 -11.25 -4.30 -6.50
C VAL A 191 -11.57 -4.51 -7.97
N ARG A 192 -10.94 -3.72 -8.82
CA ARG A 192 -10.93 -3.87 -10.28
C ARG A 192 -9.71 -4.65 -10.71
N VAL A 193 -9.81 -5.41 -11.79
CA VAL A 193 -8.70 -6.14 -12.37
C VAL A 193 -8.64 -5.91 -13.87
N TYR A 194 -7.42 -5.76 -14.37
CA TYR A 194 -7.06 -5.56 -15.77
C TYR A 194 -6.12 -6.67 -16.21
N ASP A 195 -6.31 -7.25 -17.39
CA ASP A 195 -5.33 -8.15 -17.99
C ASP A 195 -4.25 -7.31 -18.66
N LEU A 196 -2.97 -7.66 -18.45
CA LEU A 196 -1.83 -6.96 -19.03
C LEU A 196 -1.20 -7.80 -20.16
N ASP A 197 -0.93 -7.14 -21.28
CA ASP A 197 -0.15 -7.73 -22.36
C ASP A 197 1.37 -7.65 -22.08
N ARG A 198 2.18 -8.19 -23.00
CA ARG A 198 3.65 -8.16 -22.87
C ARG A 198 4.21 -6.74 -22.95
N GLN A 199 3.54 -5.84 -23.65
CA GLN A 199 3.91 -4.43 -23.80
C GLN A 199 3.46 -3.56 -22.60
N GLY A 200 2.76 -4.17 -21.63
CA GLY A 200 2.25 -3.47 -20.44
C GLY A 200 0.92 -2.75 -20.68
N ASN A 201 0.28 -2.92 -21.83
CA ASN A 201 -1.03 -2.35 -22.07
C ASN A 201 -2.09 -3.17 -21.31
N ALA A 202 -3.08 -2.47 -20.78
CA ALA A 202 -4.17 -3.07 -20.03
C ALA A 202 -5.41 -3.26 -20.90
N SER A 203 -6.12 -4.38 -20.69
CA SER A 203 -7.49 -4.58 -21.19
C SER A 203 -8.47 -3.61 -20.50
N PRO A 204 -9.73 -3.51 -20.97
CA PRO A 204 -10.80 -2.97 -20.14
C PRO A 204 -10.90 -3.71 -18.80
N ASP A 205 -11.25 -2.99 -17.74
CA ASP A 205 -11.38 -3.58 -16.40
C ASP A 205 -12.64 -4.44 -16.24
N ARG A 206 -12.58 -5.31 -15.24
CA ARG A 206 -13.73 -5.96 -14.65
C ARG A 206 -13.69 -5.83 -13.13
N VAL A 207 -14.83 -5.73 -12.49
CA VAL A 207 -14.92 -5.75 -11.03
C VAL A 207 -14.75 -7.19 -10.54
N LEU A 208 -13.72 -7.41 -9.72
CA LEU A 208 -13.38 -8.72 -9.16
C LEU A 208 -14.00 -8.91 -7.77
N ILE A 209 -13.95 -7.88 -6.92
CA ILE A 209 -14.44 -7.90 -5.55
C ILE A 209 -15.35 -6.70 -5.33
N THR A 210 -16.44 -6.91 -4.60
CA THR A 210 -17.41 -5.87 -4.21
C THR A 210 -17.68 -5.92 -2.72
N GLY A 211 -18.25 -4.85 -2.17
CA GLY A 211 -18.76 -4.83 -0.79
C GLY A 211 -17.66 -4.89 0.28
N ILE A 212 -16.47 -4.38 0.00
CA ILE A 212 -15.38 -4.29 0.96
C ILE A 212 -15.81 -3.40 2.13
N THR A 213 -15.62 -3.90 3.36
CA THR A 213 -15.96 -3.15 4.58
C THR A 213 -14.93 -2.03 4.81
N GLY A 214 -15.41 -0.80 4.97
CA GLY A 214 -14.56 0.39 5.06
C GLY A 214 -14.12 0.92 3.69
N VAL A 215 -13.14 1.79 3.68
CA VAL A 215 -12.56 2.37 2.46
C VAL A 215 -11.33 1.55 2.07
N PRO A 216 -11.34 0.85 0.92
CA PRO A 216 -10.15 0.12 0.49
C PRO A 216 -9.02 1.09 0.14
N GLY A 217 -7.87 0.85 0.76
CA GLY A 217 -6.60 1.53 0.57
C GLY A 217 -5.66 0.71 -0.31
N GLY A 218 -4.40 0.55 0.15
CA GLY A 218 -3.41 -0.26 -0.54
C GLY A 218 -3.82 -1.72 -0.71
N ILE A 219 -3.21 -2.37 -1.66
CA ILE A 219 -3.45 -3.79 -1.99
C ILE A 219 -2.13 -4.45 -2.35
N ARG A 220 -1.92 -5.69 -1.92
CA ARG A 220 -0.74 -6.50 -2.29
C ARG A 220 -1.15 -7.93 -2.57
N THR A 221 -0.28 -8.66 -3.27
CA THR A 221 -0.48 -10.09 -3.53
C THR A 221 0.55 -10.93 -2.78
N ASP A 222 0.16 -12.13 -2.34
CA ASP A 222 1.12 -13.15 -1.94
C ASP A 222 1.62 -13.97 -3.16
N ASP A 223 2.55 -14.88 -2.94
CA ASP A 223 3.16 -15.74 -3.98
C ASP A 223 2.15 -16.72 -4.63
N LYS A 224 0.99 -16.94 -3.99
CA LYS A 224 -0.12 -17.74 -4.51
C LYS A 224 -1.15 -16.88 -5.26
N GLY A 225 -0.96 -15.56 -5.28
CA GLY A 225 -1.86 -14.60 -5.90
C GLY A 225 -3.06 -14.22 -5.04
N ASN A 226 -3.10 -14.58 -3.76
CA ASN A 226 -4.14 -14.06 -2.87
C ASN A 226 -3.97 -12.57 -2.69
N LEU A 227 -5.11 -11.86 -2.60
CA LEU A 227 -5.16 -10.41 -2.51
C LEU A 227 -5.32 -9.98 -1.05
N TYR A 228 -4.43 -9.14 -0.57
CA TYR A 228 -4.45 -8.52 0.75
C TYR A 228 -4.86 -7.07 0.57
N VAL A 229 -6.03 -6.70 1.07
CA VAL A 229 -6.61 -5.36 0.91
C VAL A 229 -6.62 -4.65 2.24
N ALA A 230 -5.94 -3.50 2.31
CA ALA A 230 -6.01 -2.59 3.45
C ALA A 230 -7.38 -1.90 3.45
N CYS A 231 -8.12 -2.04 4.55
CA CYS A 231 -9.43 -1.43 4.73
C CYS A 231 -9.71 -1.26 6.24
N GLU A 232 -10.90 -1.51 6.74
CA GLU A 232 -11.19 -1.56 8.18
C GLU A 232 -10.32 -2.60 8.91
N SER A 233 -9.87 -3.60 8.20
CA SER A 233 -8.95 -4.67 8.59
C SER A 233 -7.97 -4.92 7.43
N ILE A 234 -7.15 -6.00 7.47
CA ILE A 234 -6.61 -6.58 6.25
C ILE A 234 -7.56 -7.67 5.79
N ALA A 235 -8.29 -7.40 4.73
CA ALA A 235 -9.19 -8.37 4.11
C ALA A 235 -8.42 -9.20 3.06
N ILE A 236 -8.48 -10.53 3.19
CA ILE A 236 -7.73 -11.45 2.34
C ILE A 236 -8.71 -12.21 1.46
N TYR A 237 -8.43 -12.19 0.15
CA TYR A 237 -9.23 -12.85 -0.88
C TYR A 237 -8.36 -13.79 -1.71
N SER A 238 -8.97 -14.85 -2.24
CA SER A 238 -8.32 -15.71 -3.24
C SER A 238 -8.16 -14.97 -4.59
N PRO A 239 -7.35 -15.50 -5.52
CA PRO A 239 -7.11 -14.87 -6.83
C PRO A 239 -8.40 -14.67 -7.65
N ASP A 240 -9.43 -15.46 -7.40
CA ASP A 240 -10.76 -15.36 -8.02
C ASP A 240 -11.74 -14.46 -7.24
N GLY A 241 -11.27 -13.76 -6.20
CA GLY A 241 -12.03 -12.75 -5.45
C GLY A 241 -12.91 -13.30 -4.32
N ARG A 242 -12.81 -14.60 -3.96
CA ARG A 242 -13.56 -15.16 -2.83
C ARG A 242 -12.92 -14.74 -1.50
N PRO A 243 -13.70 -14.33 -0.49
CA PRO A 243 -13.16 -13.99 0.82
C PRO A 243 -12.55 -15.23 1.50
N LEU A 244 -11.34 -15.09 2.05
CA LEU A 244 -10.64 -16.14 2.79
C LEU A 244 -10.66 -15.87 4.29
N ARG A 245 -10.17 -14.71 4.71
CA ARG A 245 -10.14 -14.29 6.13
C ARG A 245 -9.83 -12.79 6.26
N ASN A 246 -10.00 -12.28 7.49
CA ASN A 246 -9.58 -10.93 7.87
C ASN A 246 -8.55 -10.98 9.01
N ILE A 247 -7.62 -10.01 9.01
CA ILE A 247 -6.75 -9.72 10.14
C ILE A 247 -7.29 -8.45 10.80
N SER A 248 -7.82 -8.59 12.01
CA SER A 248 -8.34 -7.46 12.78
C SER A 248 -7.21 -6.54 13.23
N LEU A 249 -7.43 -5.24 13.14
CA LEU A 249 -6.47 -4.20 13.48
C LEU A 249 -7.06 -3.23 14.51
N PRO A 250 -6.22 -2.54 15.31
CA PRO A 250 -6.68 -1.52 16.24
C PRO A 250 -7.17 -0.23 15.57
N GLU A 251 -6.75 0.02 14.32
CA GLU A 251 -7.13 1.16 13.46
C GLU A 251 -7.31 0.68 12.03
N PRO A 252 -8.15 1.34 11.21
CA PRO A 252 -8.22 1.04 9.78
C PRO A 252 -6.86 1.16 9.09
N ALA A 253 -6.55 0.16 8.26
CA ALA A 253 -5.33 0.15 7.46
C ALA A 253 -5.41 1.14 6.30
N THR A 254 -4.29 1.78 5.97
CA THR A 254 -4.12 2.64 4.79
C THR A 254 -3.38 1.94 3.68
N ASN A 255 -2.25 1.27 3.99
CA ASN A 255 -1.45 0.54 3.02
C ASN A 255 -0.73 -0.66 3.67
N LEU A 256 -0.07 -1.49 2.89
CA LEU A 256 0.63 -2.68 3.36
C LEU A 256 1.77 -3.07 2.41
N ALA A 257 2.77 -3.77 2.93
CA ALA A 257 3.84 -4.38 2.15
C ALA A 257 4.37 -5.64 2.83
N PHE A 258 4.67 -6.65 2.06
CA PHE A 258 5.46 -7.78 2.54
C PHE A 258 6.92 -7.39 2.67
N GLY A 259 7.58 -7.83 3.74
CA GLY A 259 8.97 -7.49 4.01
C GLY A 259 9.71 -8.57 4.79
N ASP A 260 10.87 -8.19 5.32
CA ASP A 260 11.94 -9.02 5.84
C ASP A 260 12.57 -9.91 4.75
N GLY A 261 13.69 -10.57 5.05
CA GLY A 261 14.45 -11.32 4.06
C GLY A 261 13.72 -12.53 3.48
N ASP A 262 12.67 -13.00 4.13
CA ASP A 262 11.84 -14.13 3.68
C ASP A 262 10.48 -13.68 3.13
N LEU A 263 10.18 -12.38 3.20
CA LEU A 263 8.92 -11.77 2.75
C LEU A 263 7.66 -12.36 3.42
N GLN A 264 7.78 -12.80 4.66
CA GLN A 264 6.67 -13.35 5.43
C GLN A 264 6.16 -12.41 6.52
N THR A 265 6.76 -11.23 6.68
CA THR A 265 6.25 -10.18 7.55
C THR A 265 5.42 -9.19 6.73
N LEU A 266 4.16 -9.05 7.07
CA LEU A 266 3.30 -8.01 6.51
C LEU A 266 3.41 -6.76 7.37
N TYR A 267 4.00 -5.71 6.83
CA TYR A 267 4.01 -4.37 7.40
C TYR A 267 2.74 -3.63 6.97
N ILE A 268 2.09 -2.95 7.90
CA ILE A 268 0.79 -2.33 7.70
C ILE A 268 0.85 -0.90 8.23
N THR A 269 0.59 0.06 7.38
CA THR A 269 0.34 1.44 7.80
C THR A 269 -1.12 1.62 8.16
N THR A 270 -1.36 2.38 9.23
CA THR A 270 -2.67 2.88 9.62
C THR A 270 -2.60 4.41 9.66
N ARG A 271 -3.62 5.09 10.19
CA ARG A 271 -3.53 6.55 10.31
C ARG A 271 -2.33 6.98 11.14
N THR A 272 -2.16 6.39 12.32
CA THR A 272 -1.19 6.91 13.28
C THR A 272 -0.08 5.94 13.65
N THR A 273 -0.16 4.70 13.15
CA THR A 273 0.67 3.59 13.63
C THR A 273 1.20 2.76 12.48
N LEU A 274 2.46 2.35 12.57
CA LEU A 274 3.03 1.27 11.77
C LEU A 274 2.91 -0.03 12.56
N LEU A 275 2.27 -1.02 11.97
CA LEU A 275 2.05 -2.35 12.53
C LEU A 275 2.82 -3.38 11.70
N ARG A 276 3.01 -4.57 12.28
CA ARG A 276 3.48 -5.75 11.56
C ARG A 276 2.80 -7.01 12.04
N VAL A 277 2.74 -7.98 11.15
CA VAL A 277 2.18 -9.31 11.38
C VAL A 277 3.06 -10.34 10.73
N ARG A 278 3.41 -11.41 11.43
CA ARG A 278 4.08 -12.56 10.83
C ARG A 278 3.05 -13.51 10.24
N LEU A 279 3.26 -13.92 8.98
CA LEU A 279 2.37 -14.80 8.22
C LEU A 279 3.12 -16.03 7.71
N ASP A 280 2.37 -17.11 7.45
CA ASP A 280 2.89 -18.26 6.69
C ASP A 280 2.93 -17.97 5.18
N ALA A 281 2.16 -16.99 4.72
CA ALA A 281 2.15 -16.51 3.36
C ALA A 281 3.40 -15.69 3.06
N LYS A 282 3.89 -15.76 1.83
CA LYS A 282 5.04 -15.03 1.33
C LYS A 282 4.59 -14.00 0.29
N GLY A 283 5.13 -12.79 0.33
CA GLY A 283 4.83 -11.76 -0.66
C GLY A 283 5.14 -12.17 -2.10
N GLY A 284 4.34 -11.67 -3.02
CA GLY A 284 4.52 -11.90 -4.46
C GLY A 284 5.79 -11.24 -5.01
N VAL A 285 6.47 -11.91 -5.94
CA VAL A 285 7.81 -11.52 -6.45
C VAL A 285 7.84 -10.20 -7.22
N GLN A 286 6.68 -9.68 -7.69
CA GLN A 286 6.61 -8.43 -8.45
C GLN A 286 6.73 -7.17 -7.59
N GLU A 287 6.67 -7.32 -6.26
CA GLU A 287 6.66 -6.22 -5.30
C GLU A 287 7.98 -6.08 -4.54
N GLN A 288 8.99 -6.72 -5.07
CA GLN A 288 10.35 -6.71 -4.50
C GLN A 288 11.25 -5.74 -5.24
#